data_b920b995c5d6da90b6882f2ccb8c2077
#
_entry.id   b920b995c5d6da90b6882f2ccb8c2077
#
_cell.length_a   1.000
_cell.length_b   1.000
_cell.length_c   1.000
_cell.angle_alpha   90.00
_cell.angle_beta   90.00
_cell.angle_gamma   90.00
#
_symmetry.space_group_name_H-M   'P 1'
#
loop_
_entity.id
_entity.type
_entity.pdbx_description
1 polymer ?
#
loop_
_entity_poly.entity_id
_entity_poly.type
_entity_poly.pdbx_seq_one_letter_code
_entity_poly.pdbx_strand_id
1 'polypeptide(L)'
;MFFMLDYLIKNARIIDGSGAPSYMGNVGIQNGKLVLLQGEAPAEHTIDATGRCLAPGFIDAHSHGDLILGSEDAHLFKTTQGVTTEIVGQCGLSMAPVMPENLAATQNMLSMGTTWFPEDMKNWRSFARYLEYADAQKLTANAKMYIGHSTLRIAVMGMENRPSTDKELDTMKGILREAMESGAAGF
;
A
#
# COMPACT_ATOMS: atom_id res chain seq x y z
N MET A 1 1.72 -35.36 -15.34
CA MET A 1 2.37 -34.20 -14.72
C MET A 1 1.99 -34.25 -13.25
N PHE A 2 2.92 -34.55 -12.35
CA PHE A 2 2.59 -34.59 -10.91
C PHE A 2 2.31 -33.18 -10.45
N PHE A 3 1.15 -32.97 -9.82
CA PHE A 3 0.79 -31.71 -9.16
C PHE A 3 1.72 -31.52 -7.97
N MET A 4 2.57 -30.50 -7.99
CA MET A 4 3.49 -30.18 -6.93
C MET A 4 3.28 -28.74 -6.51
N LEU A 5 3.07 -28.52 -5.24
CA LEU A 5 2.91 -27.18 -4.66
C LEU A 5 4.26 -26.47 -4.56
N ASP A 6 4.25 -25.15 -4.64
CA ASP A 6 5.42 -24.33 -4.32
C ASP A 6 5.72 -24.43 -2.80
N TYR A 7 4.66 -24.32 -1.98
CA TYR A 7 4.72 -24.47 -0.52
C TYR A 7 3.57 -25.31 0.01
N LEU A 8 3.86 -26.09 1.04
CA LEU A 8 2.87 -26.75 1.91
C LEU A 8 3.05 -26.23 3.34
N ILE A 9 2.01 -25.62 3.91
CA ILE A 9 1.93 -25.28 5.34
C ILE A 9 1.03 -26.33 5.99
N LYS A 10 1.59 -27.15 6.87
CA LYS A 10 0.86 -28.26 7.49
C LYS A 10 0.69 -28.10 8.99
N ASN A 11 -0.31 -28.79 9.53
CA ASN A 11 -0.62 -28.84 10.97
C ASN A 11 -0.95 -27.46 11.58
N ALA A 12 -1.47 -26.52 10.78
CA ALA A 12 -1.81 -25.19 11.25
C ALA A 12 -3.20 -25.16 11.90
N ARG A 13 -3.36 -24.33 12.94
CA ARG A 13 -4.67 -23.84 13.34
C ARG A 13 -5.07 -22.71 12.39
N ILE A 14 -6.01 -22.96 11.50
CA ILE A 14 -6.45 -22.00 10.49
C ILE A 14 -7.50 -21.06 11.07
N ILE A 15 -7.27 -19.76 10.90
CA ILE A 15 -8.19 -18.65 11.19
C ILE A 15 -8.40 -17.92 9.87
N ASP A 16 -9.47 -18.23 9.16
CA ASP A 16 -9.66 -17.81 7.77
C ASP A 16 -10.29 -16.43 7.59
N GLY A 17 -10.61 -15.74 8.69
CA GLY A 17 -11.22 -14.40 8.65
C GLY A 17 -12.73 -14.40 8.43
N SER A 18 -13.37 -15.56 8.29
CA SER A 18 -14.83 -15.67 8.08
C SER A 18 -15.68 -15.37 9.33
N GLY A 19 -15.04 -15.29 10.51
CA GLY A 19 -15.73 -15.24 11.81
C GLY A 19 -16.16 -16.60 12.35
N ALA A 20 -15.94 -17.69 11.59
CA ALA A 20 -16.17 -19.05 12.06
C ALA A 20 -15.09 -19.49 13.06
N PRO A 21 -15.34 -20.52 13.90
CA PRO A 21 -14.31 -21.09 14.75
C PRO A 21 -13.11 -21.59 13.95
N SER A 22 -11.92 -21.43 14.53
CA SER A 22 -10.68 -21.94 13.94
C SER A 22 -10.69 -23.47 13.83
N TYR A 23 -10.02 -24.01 12.85
CA TYR A 23 -9.92 -25.45 12.61
C TYR A 23 -8.48 -25.87 12.28
N MET A 24 -8.15 -27.14 12.48
CA MET A 24 -6.86 -27.69 12.07
C MET A 24 -6.87 -28.07 10.61
N GLY A 25 -5.81 -27.72 9.88
CA GLY A 25 -5.75 -28.00 8.46
C GLY A 25 -4.38 -27.72 7.83
N ASN A 26 -4.32 -28.00 6.53
CA ASN A 26 -3.17 -27.76 5.69
C ASN A 26 -3.53 -26.78 4.57
N VAL A 27 -2.58 -25.93 4.22
CA VAL A 27 -2.73 -24.97 3.12
C VAL A 27 -1.55 -25.13 2.18
N GLY A 28 -1.86 -25.29 0.90
CA GLY A 28 -0.88 -25.24 -0.17
C GLY A 28 -0.77 -23.84 -0.76
N ILE A 29 0.36 -23.53 -1.34
CA ILE A 29 0.54 -22.38 -2.22
C ILE A 29 1.02 -22.91 -3.57
N GLN A 30 0.35 -22.48 -4.63
CA GLN A 30 0.73 -22.82 -6.00
C GLN A 30 0.51 -21.61 -6.92
N ASN A 31 1.55 -21.22 -7.65
CA ASN A 31 1.50 -20.09 -8.57
C ASN A 31 0.92 -18.82 -7.90
N GLY A 32 1.34 -18.53 -6.67
CA GLY A 32 0.90 -17.38 -5.89
C GLY A 32 -0.55 -17.44 -5.38
N LYS A 33 -1.21 -18.60 -5.45
CA LYS A 33 -2.59 -18.82 -4.99
C LYS A 33 -2.63 -19.83 -3.86
N LEU A 34 -3.54 -19.57 -2.91
CA LEU A 34 -3.83 -20.50 -1.82
C LEU A 34 -4.71 -21.67 -2.29
N VAL A 35 -4.37 -22.86 -1.84
CA VAL A 35 -5.12 -24.09 -2.06
C VAL A 35 -5.42 -24.74 -0.72
N LEU A 36 -6.70 -24.84 -0.36
CA LEU A 36 -7.11 -25.59 0.84
C LEU A 36 -7.00 -27.07 0.56
N LEU A 37 -6.34 -27.81 1.45
CA LEU A 37 -6.05 -29.23 1.28
C LEU A 37 -6.79 -30.07 2.33
N GLN A 38 -7.37 -31.18 1.91
CA GLN A 38 -7.96 -32.18 2.82
C GLN A 38 -6.92 -33.14 3.42
N GLY A 39 -5.65 -33.04 2.98
CA GLY A 39 -4.54 -33.88 3.42
C GLY A 39 -3.21 -33.23 3.08
N GLU A 40 -2.17 -34.02 2.94
CA GLU A 40 -0.86 -33.58 2.45
C GLU A 40 -0.76 -33.77 0.93
N ALA A 41 0.00 -32.90 0.29
CA ALA A 41 0.35 -32.99 -1.13
C ALA A 41 1.86 -32.76 -1.29
N PRO A 42 2.50 -33.29 -2.35
CA PRO A 42 3.90 -32.99 -2.63
C PRO A 42 4.13 -31.48 -2.79
N ALA A 43 5.19 -30.97 -2.18
CA ALA A 43 5.56 -29.56 -2.26
C ALA A 43 7.08 -29.42 -2.35
N GLU A 44 7.52 -28.34 -3.02
CA GLU A 44 8.93 -27.99 -3.08
C GLU A 44 9.45 -27.57 -1.71
N HIS A 45 8.62 -26.81 -0.96
CA HIS A 45 8.91 -26.37 0.39
C HIS A 45 7.80 -26.78 1.36
N THR A 46 8.15 -27.29 2.52
CA THR A 46 7.19 -27.65 3.58
C THR A 46 7.48 -26.89 4.85
N ILE A 47 6.45 -26.28 5.43
CA ILE A 47 6.47 -25.57 6.71
C ILE A 47 5.58 -26.34 7.69
N ASP A 48 6.15 -26.88 8.76
CA ASP A 48 5.37 -27.46 9.86
C ASP A 48 4.93 -26.33 10.82
N ALA A 49 3.64 -26.06 10.85
CA ALA A 49 3.02 -25.05 11.68
C ALA A 49 2.36 -25.62 12.95
N THR A 50 2.83 -26.79 13.42
CA THR A 50 2.34 -27.39 14.67
C THR A 50 2.42 -26.39 15.82
N GLY A 51 1.31 -26.16 16.50
CA GLY A 51 1.19 -25.19 17.62
C GLY A 51 1.10 -23.71 17.17
N ARG A 52 1.06 -23.44 15.88
CA ARG A 52 0.95 -22.09 15.30
C ARG A 52 -0.42 -21.86 14.67
N CYS A 53 -0.80 -20.59 14.57
CA CYS A 53 -1.97 -20.16 13.80
C CYS A 53 -1.54 -19.72 12.40
N LEU A 54 -2.36 -20.05 11.40
CA LEU A 54 -2.28 -19.51 10.06
C LEU A 54 -3.51 -18.62 9.83
N ALA A 55 -3.28 -17.37 9.52
CA ALA A 55 -4.32 -16.40 9.24
C ALA A 55 -3.97 -15.59 7.99
N PRO A 56 -4.94 -14.89 7.35
CA PRO A 56 -4.65 -13.85 6.38
C PRO A 56 -3.73 -12.79 6.98
N GLY A 57 -2.88 -12.18 6.16
CA GLY A 57 -2.06 -11.06 6.60
C GLY A 57 -2.93 -9.89 7.04
N PHE A 58 -2.44 -9.11 8.02
CA PHE A 58 -3.17 -7.96 8.53
C PHE A 58 -3.20 -6.83 7.50
N ILE A 59 -4.32 -6.09 7.50
CA ILE A 59 -4.49 -4.87 6.72
C ILE A 59 -4.38 -3.70 7.69
N ASP A 60 -3.33 -2.88 7.53
CA ASP A 60 -3.22 -1.61 8.23
C ASP A 60 -4.05 -0.56 7.46
N ALA A 61 -5.23 -0.26 7.97
CA ALA A 61 -6.19 0.61 7.31
C ALA A 61 -5.86 2.11 7.44
N HIS A 62 -4.84 2.49 8.20
CA HIS A 62 -4.41 3.88 8.38
C HIS A 62 -2.89 3.94 8.56
N SER A 63 -2.17 4.16 7.49
CA SER A 63 -0.72 4.18 7.46
C SER A 63 -0.17 5.37 6.67
N HIS A 64 1.07 5.72 6.94
CA HIS A 64 1.88 6.68 6.21
C HIS A 64 3.14 6.02 5.60
N GLY A 65 3.04 4.73 5.25
CA GLY A 65 4.13 3.99 4.61
C GLY A 65 4.53 4.55 3.25
N ASP A 66 3.66 5.33 2.59
CA ASP A 66 3.97 6.07 1.37
C ASP A 66 5.07 7.11 1.54
N LEU A 67 5.25 7.66 2.74
CA LEU A 67 6.29 8.66 3.04
C LEU A 67 7.71 8.08 3.03
N ILE A 68 7.85 6.76 3.06
CA ILE A 68 9.14 6.05 3.04
C ILE A 68 9.20 5.02 1.90
N LEU A 69 8.23 5.06 0.99
CA LEU A 69 8.14 4.13 -0.13
C LEU A 69 9.39 4.22 -1.01
N GLY A 70 10.08 3.11 -1.20
CA GLY A 70 11.34 3.04 -1.95
C GLY A 70 12.61 3.20 -1.09
N SER A 71 12.50 3.42 0.23
CA SER A 71 13.65 3.26 1.13
C SER A 71 13.96 1.76 1.34
N GLU A 72 15.22 1.42 1.64
CA GLU A 72 15.65 0.02 1.81
C GLU A 72 14.84 -0.74 2.86
N ASP A 73 14.45 -0.06 3.94
CA ASP A 73 13.70 -0.64 5.04
C ASP A 73 12.19 -0.37 4.98
N ALA A 74 11.71 0.17 3.84
CA ALA A 74 10.31 0.48 3.65
C ALA A 74 9.44 -0.75 3.97
N HIS A 75 8.48 -0.57 4.83
CA HIS A 75 7.51 -1.60 5.23
C HIS A 75 8.08 -2.80 6.02
N LEU A 76 9.40 -2.97 6.18
CA LEU A 76 9.95 -4.13 6.87
C LEU A 76 9.42 -4.24 8.31
N PHE A 77 9.34 -3.14 9.03
CA PHE A 77 8.79 -3.11 10.40
C PHE A 77 7.29 -3.44 10.46
N LYS A 78 6.55 -3.29 9.36
CA LYS A 78 5.15 -3.70 9.23
C LYS A 78 5.04 -5.19 8.93
N THR A 79 5.76 -5.66 7.93
CA THR A 79 5.69 -7.08 7.48
C THR A 79 6.18 -8.03 8.54
N THR A 80 7.18 -7.66 9.36
CA THR A 80 7.64 -8.45 10.51
C THR A 80 6.58 -8.60 11.61
N GLN A 81 5.55 -7.77 11.61
CA GLN A 81 4.39 -7.87 12.51
C GLN A 81 3.16 -8.52 11.83
N GLY A 82 3.31 -9.03 10.61
CA GLY A 82 2.25 -9.71 9.86
C GLY A 82 1.34 -8.80 9.05
N VAL A 83 1.65 -7.51 8.91
CA VAL A 83 0.94 -6.61 7.99
C VAL A 83 1.38 -6.92 6.57
N THR A 84 0.42 -7.21 5.69
CA THR A 84 0.66 -7.52 4.27
C THR A 84 0.03 -6.52 3.32
N THR A 85 -0.79 -5.63 3.83
CA THR A 85 -1.44 -4.56 3.05
C THR A 85 -1.57 -3.30 3.90
N GLU A 86 -1.26 -2.15 3.30
CA GLU A 86 -1.40 -0.85 3.93
C GLU A 86 -2.32 0.06 3.11
N ILE A 87 -3.16 0.84 3.80
CA ILE A 87 -3.90 1.95 3.18
C ILE A 87 -3.18 3.23 3.55
N VAL A 88 -2.55 3.85 2.56
CA VAL A 88 -1.68 5.03 2.72
C VAL A 88 -2.29 6.28 2.10
N GLY A 89 -1.65 7.45 2.23
CA GLY A 89 -2.21 8.73 1.79
C GLY A 89 -3.23 9.30 2.78
N GLN A 90 -3.06 8.98 4.05
CA GLN A 90 -3.97 9.33 5.15
C GLN A 90 -3.77 10.77 5.66
N CYS A 91 -4.66 11.25 6.51
CA CYS A 91 -4.61 12.57 7.16
C CYS A 91 -4.52 13.75 6.16
N GLY A 92 -4.98 13.54 4.93
CA GLY A 92 -4.84 14.52 3.86
C GLY A 92 -3.44 14.62 3.26
N LEU A 93 -2.52 13.72 3.62
CA LEU A 93 -1.13 13.69 3.15
C LEU A 93 -0.95 12.57 2.13
N SER A 94 -0.43 12.88 0.96
CA SER A 94 0.02 11.92 -0.03
C SER A 94 1.27 12.46 -0.73
N MET A 95 2.07 11.57 -1.32
CA MET A 95 3.31 11.95 -1.99
C MET A 95 3.08 12.66 -3.33
N ALA A 96 1.89 12.54 -3.91
CA ALA A 96 1.48 13.17 -5.17
C ALA A 96 0.02 13.68 -5.09
N PRO A 97 -0.38 14.63 -5.97
CA PRO A 97 0.41 15.25 -7.04
C PRO A 97 1.40 16.30 -6.53
N VAL A 98 2.48 16.52 -7.29
CA VAL A 98 3.48 17.55 -6.99
C VAL A 98 3.64 18.48 -8.19
N MET A 99 3.29 19.74 -8.05
CA MET A 99 3.57 20.73 -9.07
C MET A 99 4.95 21.34 -8.85
N PRO A 100 5.78 21.50 -9.91
CA PRO A 100 7.16 21.98 -9.76
C PRO A 100 7.28 23.30 -9.01
N GLU A 101 6.35 24.21 -9.25
CA GLU A 101 6.26 25.53 -8.58
C GLU A 101 5.97 25.40 -7.08
N ASN A 102 5.34 24.31 -6.64
CA ASN A 102 4.96 24.05 -5.26
C ASN A 102 5.74 22.88 -4.62
N LEU A 103 6.83 22.39 -5.27
CA LEU A 103 7.63 21.27 -4.76
C LEU A 103 8.12 21.51 -3.33
N ALA A 104 8.72 22.68 -3.09
CA ALA A 104 9.25 23.02 -1.76
C ALA A 104 8.14 23.08 -0.70
N ALA A 105 6.95 23.58 -1.06
CA ALA A 105 5.79 23.63 -0.18
C ALA A 105 5.29 22.23 0.17
N THR A 106 5.24 21.34 -0.82
CA THR A 106 4.85 19.93 -0.63
C THR A 106 5.85 19.21 0.27
N GLN A 107 7.15 19.35 0.01
CA GLN A 107 8.20 18.76 0.85
C GLN A 107 8.16 19.28 2.28
N ASN A 108 7.94 20.58 2.45
CA ASN A 108 7.80 21.17 3.79
C ASN A 108 6.62 20.58 4.57
N MET A 109 5.46 20.40 3.93
CA MET A 109 4.31 19.74 4.55
C MET A 109 4.62 18.30 4.94
N LEU A 110 5.21 17.53 4.02
CA LEU A 110 5.52 16.11 4.23
C LEU A 110 6.67 15.90 5.21
N SER A 111 7.49 16.93 5.50
CA SER A 111 8.61 16.86 6.45
C SER A 111 8.18 16.56 7.89
N MET A 112 6.89 16.64 8.19
CA MET A 112 6.33 16.18 9.47
C MET A 112 6.45 14.66 9.66
N GLY A 113 6.55 13.89 8.58
CA GLY A 113 6.59 12.42 8.60
C GLY A 113 7.78 11.80 7.90
N THR A 114 8.52 12.55 7.08
CA THR A 114 9.72 12.07 6.41
C THR A 114 10.72 13.17 6.13
N THR A 115 12.00 12.80 6.12
CA THR A 115 13.07 13.65 5.59
C THR A 115 13.61 13.12 4.26
N TRP A 116 13.02 12.02 3.78
CA TRP A 116 13.42 11.36 2.55
C TRP A 116 12.49 11.80 1.40
N PHE A 117 13.09 12.39 0.37
CA PHE A 117 12.38 12.82 -0.83
C PHE A 117 13.14 12.31 -2.06
N PRO A 118 12.56 11.37 -2.83
CA PRO A 118 13.22 10.88 -4.05
C PRO A 118 13.34 12.01 -5.08
N GLU A 119 14.44 11.97 -5.87
CA GLU A 119 14.64 12.95 -6.94
C GLU A 119 13.51 13.01 -7.95
N ASP A 120 12.86 11.87 -8.16
CA ASP A 120 11.74 11.73 -9.10
C ASP A 120 10.45 12.44 -8.63
N MET A 121 10.37 12.84 -7.36
CA MET A 121 9.20 13.53 -6.80
C MET A 121 8.80 14.76 -7.62
N LYS A 122 9.76 15.48 -8.18
CA LYS A 122 9.54 16.65 -9.07
C LYS A 122 8.76 16.31 -10.36
N ASN A 123 8.69 15.02 -10.72
CA ASN A 123 8.02 14.53 -11.92
C ASN A 123 6.60 14.02 -11.65
N TRP A 124 6.16 13.94 -10.40
CA TRP A 124 4.85 13.39 -10.01
C TRP A 124 3.72 14.41 -10.14
N ARG A 125 3.64 15.05 -11.31
CA ARG A 125 2.60 16.06 -11.60
C ARG A 125 1.20 15.48 -11.62
N SER A 126 1.07 14.18 -11.87
CA SER A 126 -0.18 13.43 -11.80
C SER A 126 -0.06 12.27 -10.83
N PHE A 127 -1.18 11.80 -10.33
CA PHE A 127 -1.21 10.64 -9.43
C PHE A 127 -0.79 9.36 -10.16
N ALA A 128 -1.10 9.25 -11.46
CA ALA A 128 -0.65 8.15 -12.32
C ALA A 128 0.88 7.99 -12.31
N ARG A 129 1.62 9.08 -12.44
CA ARG A 129 3.09 9.04 -12.41
C ARG A 129 3.66 8.56 -11.09
N TYR A 130 2.99 8.91 -9.99
CA TYR A 130 3.37 8.39 -8.69
C TYR A 130 3.06 6.88 -8.56
N LEU A 131 1.92 6.41 -9.06
CA LEU A 131 1.59 4.98 -9.08
C LEU A 131 2.60 4.18 -9.92
N GLU A 132 3.00 4.68 -11.09
CA GLU A 132 4.07 4.08 -11.92
C GLU A 132 5.38 3.95 -11.13
N TYR A 133 5.75 4.99 -10.40
CA TYR A 133 6.94 4.94 -9.52
C TYR A 133 6.77 3.89 -8.43
N ALA A 134 5.63 3.89 -7.75
CA ALA A 134 5.35 2.94 -6.67
C ALA A 134 5.38 1.48 -7.14
N ASP A 135 4.80 1.19 -8.30
CA ASP A 135 4.78 -0.15 -8.90
C ASP A 135 6.18 -0.64 -9.27
N ALA A 136 7.09 0.29 -9.60
CA ALA A 136 8.49 -0.05 -9.88
C ALA A 136 9.30 -0.37 -8.60
N GLN A 137 8.78 -0.03 -7.41
CA GLN A 137 9.43 -0.35 -6.15
C GLN A 137 9.15 -1.81 -5.77
N LYS A 138 10.13 -2.48 -5.20
CA LYS A 138 9.96 -3.84 -4.67
C LYS A 138 9.37 -3.78 -3.26
N LEU A 139 8.08 -3.46 -3.16
CA LEU A 139 7.41 -3.37 -1.88
C LEU A 139 7.27 -4.76 -1.24
N THR A 140 7.51 -4.84 0.06
CA THR A 140 7.32 -6.07 0.86
C THR A 140 5.87 -6.27 1.29
N ALA A 141 5.06 -5.21 1.26
CA ALA A 141 3.61 -5.22 1.51
C ALA A 141 2.87 -4.60 0.33
N ASN A 142 1.61 -5.01 0.14
CA ASN A 142 0.74 -4.32 -0.81
C ASN A 142 0.37 -2.94 -0.27
N ALA A 143 0.22 -1.95 -1.15
CA ALA A 143 -0.26 -0.63 -0.80
C ALA A 143 -1.52 -0.25 -1.60
N LYS A 144 -2.49 0.36 -0.92
CA LYS A 144 -3.61 1.07 -1.53
C LYS A 144 -3.47 2.54 -1.20
N MET A 145 -3.43 3.38 -2.21
CA MET A 145 -3.03 4.78 -2.07
C MET A 145 -4.21 5.72 -2.24
N TYR A 146 -4.43 6.59 -1.25
CA TYR A 146 -5.36 7.71 -1.35
C TYR A 146 -4.62 8.95 -1.87
N ILE A 147 -5.37 9.83 -2.50
CA ILE A 147 -4.90 11.20 -2.78
C ILE A 147 -5.27 12.10 -1.61
N GLY A 148 -4.27 12.74 -0.99
CA GLY A 148 -4.49 13.57 0.19
C GLY A 148 -5.03 14.96 -0.15
N HIS A 149 -6.04 15.43 0.60
CA HIS A 149 -6.62 16.75 0.43
C HIS A 149 -5.59 17.88 0.57
N SER A 150 -4.72 17.81 1.59
CA SER A 150 -3.70 18.86 1.80
C SER A 150 -2.68 18.88 0.67
N THR A 151 -2.26 17.71 0.19
CA THR A 151 -1.36 17.60 -0.98
C THR A 151 -2.02 18.17 -2.23
N LEU A 152 -3.28 17.83 -2.49
CA LEU A 152 -4.04 18.36 -3.62
C LEU A 152 -4.18 19.88 -3.56
N ARG A 153 -4.49 20.42 -2.36
CA ARG A 153 -4.60 21.84 -2.14
C ARG A 153 -3.27 22.56 -2.38
N ILE A 154 -2.17 22.04 -1.85
CA ILE A 154 -0.83 22.62 -2.06
C ILE A 154 -0.44 22.58 -3.53
N ALA A 155 -0.75 21.52 -4.24
CA ALA A 155 -0.48 21.42 -5.67
C ALA A 155 -1.11 22.56 -6.48
N VAL A 156 -2.28 23.08 -6.07
CA VAL A 156 -3.00 24.14 -6.77
C VAL A 156 -2.78 25.53 -6.19
N MET A 157 -2.66 25.64 -4.86
CA MET A 157 -2.68 26.92 -4.15
C MET A 157 -1.39 27.21 -3.38
N GLY A 158 -0.43 26.28 -3.33
CA GLY A 158 0.70 26.41 -2.42
C GLY A 158 0.26 26.42 -0.95
N MET A 159 0.99 27.14 -0.13
CA MET A 159 0.74 27.26 1.33
C MET A 159 -0.16 28.44 1.68
N GLU A 160 -0.90 28.99 0.73
CA GLU A 160 -1.75 30.15 1.01
C GLU A 160 -2.90 29.83 1.97
N ASN A 161 -3.02 30.62 3.02
CA ASN A 161 -4.08 30.49 4.03
C ASN A 161 -5.31 31.36 3.64
N ARG A 162 -6.03 30.94 2.63
CA ARG A 162 -7.28 31.55 2.17
C ARG A 162 -8.23 30.50 1.59
N PRO A 163 -9.50 30.79 1.43
CA PRO A 163 -10.40 29.95 0.62
C PRO A 163 -9.90 29.83 -0.84
N SER A 164 -10.18 28.70 -1.48
CA SER A 164 -9.96 28.54 -2.92
C SER A 164 -10.94 29.41 -3.72
N THR A 165 -10.48 29.93 -4.84
CA THR A 165 -11.38 30.46 -5.86
C THR A 165 -12.11 29.30 -6.57
N ASP A 166 -13.21 29.62 -7.29
CA ASP A 166 -13.95 28.61 -8.07
C ASP A 166 -13.04 27.92 -9.10
N LYS A 167 -12.14 28.67 -9.75
CA LYS A 167 -11.19 28.13 -10.71
C LYS A 167 -10.20 27.16 -10.08
N GLU A 168 -9.68 27.49 -8.91
CA GLU A 168 -8.78 26.60 -8.16
C GLU A 168 -9.50 25.34 -7.69
N LEU A 169 -10.75 25.49 -7.21
CA LEU A 169 -11.60 24.37 -6.84
C LEU A 169 -11.87 23.45 -8.02
N ASP A 170 -12.17 23.99 -9.18
CA ASP A 170 -12.40 23.19 -10.40
C ASP A 170 -11.11 22.51 -10.87
N THR A 171 -9.95 23.15 -10.71
CA THR A 171 -8.65 22.53 -10.97
C THR A 171 -8.41 21.35 -10.02
N MET A 172 -8.65 21.51 -8.70
CA MET A 172 -8.54 20.42 -7.73
C MET A 172 -9.48 19.27 -8.05
N LYS A 173 -10.73 19.52 -8.42
CA LYS A 173 -11.68 18.49 -8.85
C LYS A 173 -11.20 17.74 -10.09
N GLY A 174 -10.57 18.43 -11.04
CA GLY A 174 -9.99 17.83 -12.23
C GLY A 174 -8.85 16.86 -11.89
N ILE A 175 -7.92 17.29 -11.04
CA ILE A 175 -6.81 16.47 -10.58
C ILE A 175 -7.32 15.27 -9.77
N LEU A 176 -8.30 15.48 -8.88
CA LEU A 176 -8.91 14.38 -8.12
C LEU A 176 -9.55 13.34 -9.03
N ARG A 177 -10.29 13.79 -10.05
CA ARG A 177 -10.92 12.87 -11.03
C ARG A 177 -9.85 12.05 -11.75
N GLU A 178 -8.81 12.71 -12.27
CA GLU A 178 -7.68 12.02 -12.90
C GLU A 178 -7.04 10.98 -11.96
N ALA A 179 -6.81 11.34 -10.70
CA ALA A 179 -6.24 10.43 -9.72
C ALA A 179 -7.13 9.19 -9.50
N MET A 180 -8.44 9.38 -9.36
CA MET A 180 -9.39 8.26 -9.20
C MET A 180 -9.45 7.38 -10.44
N GLU A 181 -9.45 7.96 -11.64
CA GLU A 181 -9.42 7.23 -12.91
C GLU A 181 -8.09 6.46 -13.10
N SER A 182 -7.00 6.97 -12.53
CA SER A 182 -5.67 6.34 -12.56
C SER A 182 -5.49 5.21 -11.53
N GLY A 183 -6.42 5.05 -10.59
CA GLY A 183 -6.39 3.96 -9.61
C GLY A 183 -6.14 4.39 -8.16
N ALA A 184 -6.28 5.68 -7.81
CA ALA A 184 -6.36 6.06 -6.42
C ALA A 184 -7.50 5.31 -5.73
N ALA A 185 -7.24 4.78 -4.53
CA ALA A 185 -8.22 3.98 -3.80
C ALA A 185 -9.25 4.83 -3.05
N GLY A 186 -9.02 6.15 -2.96
CA GLY A 186 -9.89 7.09 -2.25
C GLY A 186 -9.25 8.48 -2.11
N PHE A 187 -9.94 9.32 -1.30
CA PHE A 187 -9.60 10.72 -1.04
C PHE A 187 -9.80 11.04 0.45
#